data_dda714fb1b11e1968f89d73d5dabd015
#
_entry.id   dda714fb1b11e1968f89d73d5dabd015
#
_cell.length_a   1.000
_cell.length_b   1.000
_cell.length_c   1.000
_cell.angle_alpha   90.00
_cell.angle_beta   90.00
_cell.angle_gamma   90.00
#
_symmetry.space_group_name_H-M   'P 1'
#
loop_
_entity.id
_entity.type
_entity.pdbx_description
1 polymer ?
#
loop_
_entity_poly.entity_id
_entity_poly.type
_entity_poly.pdbx_seq_one_letter_code
_entity_poly.pdbx_strand_id
1 'polypeptide(L)'
;MKAIMLPLLFILAAYATALGSSPRVKKVEVQKDQIVHVNTAMGIATIIQVPDRPNSVVVGDQDAFKVEYLDLAITIKPITPHGKSNLYIYTDYRRFNVELATGSEASADYVVYLDNPKEKDTKSSFQKGGASVSWQSVAKSFKNENITFTVDRIGHLKSGVEIVEFKISSSKKKT
;
A
#
# COMPACT_ATOMS: atom_id res chain seq x y z
N MET A 1 61.48 18.21 30.31
CA MET A 1 60.02 18.02 30.45
C MET A 1 59.37 18.56 29.18
N LYS A 2 59.06 17.70 28.21
CA LYS A 2 58.50 18.09 26.89
C LYS A 2 56.99 17.86 26.92
N ALA A 3 56.25 18.92 26.62
CA ALA A 3 54.80 18.97 26.58
C ALA A 3 54.23 18.02 25.52
N ILE A 4 53.40 17.07 25.95
CA ILE A 4 52.51 16.25 25.12
C ILE A 4 51.10 16.82 25.35
N MET A 5 50.72 17.82 24.53
CA MET A 5 49.39 18.43 24.59
C MET A 5 48.96 18.86 23.20
N LEU A 6 48.75 17.91 22.29
CA LEU A 6 48.07 18.21 21.02
C LEU A 6 47.63 16.94 20.27
N PRO A 7 46.65 16.16 20.76
CA PRO A 7 45.70 15.61 19.80
C PRO A 7 44.22 15.58 20.25
N LEU A 8 43.78 16.41 21.21
CA LEU A 8 42.39 16.37 21.70
C LEU A 8 41.44 17.31 20.94
N LEU A 9 41.91 18.08 19.95
CA LEU A 9 41.09 19.06 19.23
C LEU A 9 40.56 18.59 17.88
N PHE A 10 40.86 17.36 17.47
CA PHE A 10 40.48 16.87 16.12
C PHE A 10 39.32 15.88 16.07
N ILE A 11 38.70 15.54 17.21
CA ILE A 11 37.60 14.54 17.25
C ILE A 11 36.20 15.19 17.28
N LEU A 12 36.09 16.52 17.37
CA LEU A 12 34.79 17.22 17.49
C LEU A 12 34.16 17.67 16.15
N ALA A 13 34.75 17.34 15.02
CA ALA A 13 34.27 17.81 13.69
C ALA A 13 33.55 16.79 12.83
N ALA A 14 33.20 15.61 13.36
CA ALA A 14 32.61 14.51 12.53
C ALA A 14 31.12 14.23 12.77
N TYR A 15 30.39 15.06 13.49
CA TYR A 15 28.93 14.95 13.59
C TYR A 15 28.23 16.00 12.74
N ALA A 16 28.61 16.09 11.46
CA ALA A 16 27.70 16.64 10.47
C ALA A 16 26.59 15.60 10.25
N THR A 17 25.55 15.64 11.09
CA THR A 17 24.33 14.89 10.81
C THR A 17 23.81 15.37 9.46
N ALA A 18 23.90 14.51 8.46
CA ALA A 18 23.20 14.69 7.20
C ALA A 18 21.71 14.82 7.55
N LEU A 19 21.20 16.04 7.55
CA LEU A 19 19.78 16.35 7.54
C LEU A 19 19.26 15.90 6.16
N GLY A 20 19.12 14.59 5.98
CA GLY A 20 18.48 14.03 4.81
C GLY A 20 17.05 14.56 4.77
N SER A 21 16.72 15.37 3.77
CA SER A 21 15.33 15.74 3.51
C SER A 21 14.54 14.46 3.27
N SER A 22 13.53 14.22 4.09
CA SER A 22 12.59 13.11 3.84
C SER A 22 12.00 13.25 2.44
N PRO A 23 11.89 12.17 1.67
CA PRO A 23 11.27 12.25 0.35
C PRO A 23 9.84 12.80 0.49
N ARG A 24 9.55 13.91 -0.21
CA ARG A 24 8.22 14.56 -0.19
C ARG A 24 7.11 13.74 -0.87
N VAL A 25 7.48 12.65 -1.51
CA VAL A 25 6.60 11.67 -2.12
C VAL A 25 6.80 10.34 -1.41
N LYS A 26 5.75 9.80 -0.81
CA LYS A 26 5.78 8.50 -0.11
C LYS A 26 4.85 7.52 -0.80
N LYS A 27 5.24 6.24 -0.73
CA LYS A 27 4.42 5.11 -1.10
C LYS A 27 4.32 4.16 0.09
N VAL A 28 3.09 3.88 0.53
CA VAL A 28 2.81 3.08 1.73
C VAL A 28 1.90 1.91 1.37
N GLU A 29 2.36 0.69 1.58
CA GLU A 29 1.51 -0.50 1.53
C GLU A 29 0.75 -0.61 2.86
N VAL A 30 -0.55 -0.33 2.83
CA VAL A 30 -1.37 -0.17 4.04
C VAL A 30 -2.01 -1.49 4.44
N GLN A 31 -1.61 -2.03 5.60
CA GLN A 31 -2.24 -3.21 6.19
C GLN A 31 -3.66 -2.89 6.70
N LYS A 32 -4.45 -3.94 6.97
CA LYS A 32 -5.77 -3.76 7.56
C LYS A 32 -5.66 -3.00 8.89
N ASP A 33 -6.50 -1.98 9.06
CA ASP A 33 -6.58 -1.13 10.26
C ASP A 33 -5.29 -0.36 10.64
N GLN A 34 -4.27 -0.37 9.78
CA GLN A 34 -3.08 0.45 9.96
C GLN A 34 -3.42 1.94 9.86
N ILE A 35 -2.80 2.75 10.72
CA ILE A 35 -2.85 4.21 10.66
C ILE A 35 -1.62 4.71 9.90
N VAL A 36 -1.84 5.56 8.90
CA VAL A 36 -0.76 6.19 8.13
C VAL A 36 -0.63 7.65 8.57
N HIS A 37 0.57 8.03 8.98
CA HIS A 37 0.87 9.42 9.35
C HIS A 37 1.21 10.24 8.10
N VAL A 38 0.54 11.37 7.94
CA VAL A 38 0.72 12.32 6.85
C VAL A 38 1.04 13.70 7.42
N ASN A 39 2.21 14.23 7.06
CA ASN A 39 2.64 15.54 7.46
C ASN A 39 2.21 16.57 6.42
N THR A 40 1.52 17.60 6.86
CA THR A 40 1.10 18.74 6.05
C THR A 40 1.84 20.00 6.48
N ALA A 41 1.83 21.05 5.69
CA ALA A 41 2.36 22.36 6.08
C ALA A 41 1.49 23.49 5.52
N MET A 42 1.46 24.62 6.20
CA MET A 42 0.73 25.81 5.75
C MET A 42 1.20 26.23 4.35
N GLY A 43 0.24 26.54 3.47
CA GLY A 43 0.52 26.93 2.09
C GLY A 43 0.83 25.78 1.13
N ILE A 44 0.89 24.52 1.63
CA ILE A 44 1.15 23.32 0.83
C ILE A 44 -0.11 22.46 0.79
N ALA A 45 -0.49 22.02 -0.41
CA ALA A 45 -1.51 21.01 -0.62
C ALA A 45 -0.85 19.62 -0.66
N THR A 46 -1.31 18.71 0.19
CA THR A 46 -0.87 17.30 0.19
C THR A 46 -1.89 16.45 -0.55
N ILE A 47 -1.46 15.69 -1.53
CA ILE A 47 -2.29 14.74 -2.28
C ILE A 47 -2.17 13.37 -1.64
N ILE A 48 -3.30 12.76 -1.29
CA ILE A 48 -3.37 11.36 -0.86
C ILE A 48 -4.07 10.58 -1.96
N GLN A 49 -3.34 9.70 -2.62
CA GLN A 49 -3.85 8.84 -3.67
C GLN A 49 -4.12 7.44 -3.12
N VAL A 50 -5.31 6.92 -3.41
CA VAL A 50 -5.74 5.58 -3.04
C VAL A 50 -5.88 4.69 -4.27
N PRO A 51 -5.82 3.35 -4.14
CA PRO A 51 -5.88 2.44 -5.29
C PRO A 51 -7.25 2.42 -5.97
N ASP A 52 -8.31 2.74 -5.23
CA ASP A 52 -9.68 2.70 -5.69
C ASP A 52 -10.34 4.07 -5.44
N ARG A 53 -11.38 4.40 -6.21
CA ARG A 53 -12.07 5.68 -6.09
C ARG A 53 -12.62 5.89 -4.66
N PRO A 54 -12.29 7.01 -3.99
CA PRO A 54 -12.91 7.36 -2.71
C PRO A 54 -14.40 7.66 -2.91
N ASN A 55 -15.26 6.97 -2.20
CA ASN A 55 -16.70 7.24 -2.20
C ASN A 55 -17.13 8.11 -1.02
N SER A 56 -16.34 8.14 0.07
CA SER A 56 -16.56 9.01 1.22
C SER A 56 -15.25 9.33 1.92
N VAL A 57 -15.14 10.56 2.44
CA VAL A 57 -14.02 10.99 3.27
C VAL A 57 -14.57 11.72 4.50
N VAL A 58 -14.08 11.34 5.68
CA VAL A 58 -14.45 11.95 6.95
C VAL A 58 -13.18 12.48 7.61
N VAL A 59 -13.12 13.77 7.84
CA VAL A 59 -12.08 14.44 8.63
C VAL A 59 -12.65 14.79 10.01
N GLY A 60 -11.86 14.55 11.05
CA GLY A 60 -12.29 14.78 12.43
C GLY A 60 -12.39 16.27 12.77
N ASP A 61 -11.43 17.06 12.30
CA ASP A 61 -11.39 18.52 12.51
C ASP A 61 -11.48 19.25 11.16
N GLN A 62 -12.67 19.71 10.82
CA GLN A 62 -12.96 20.45 9.57
C GLN A 62 -12.48 21.91 9.62
N ASP A 63 -12.24 22.44 10.79
CA ASP A 63 -11.73 23.81 10.96
C ASP A 63 -10.21 23.85 10.81
N ALA A 64 -9.53 22.71 11.03
CA ALA A 64 -8.08 22.60 10.85
C ALA A 64 -7.66 22.16 9.44
N PHE A 65 -8.51 21.43 8.71
CA PHE A 65 -8.16 20.85 7.41
C PHE A 65 -9.29 20.96 6.39
N LYS A 66 -8.96 21.50 5.22
CA LYS A 66 -9.84 21.45 4.03
C LYS A 66 -9.53 20.21 3.21
N VAL A 67 -10.58 19.49 2.81
CA VAL A 67 -10.50 18.28 1.97
C VAL A 67 -11.19 18.54 0.65
N GLU A 68 -10.52 18.23 -0.46
CA GLU A 68 -11.07 18.31 -1.82
C GLU A 68 -10.89 16.97 -2.54
N TYR A 69 -11.89 16.55 -3.33
CA TYR A 69 -11.88 15.29 -4.07
C TYR A 69 -11.28 15.46 -5.46
N LEU A 70 -10.43 14.51 -5.85
CA LEU A 70 -9.81 14.40 -7.18
C LEU A 70 -9.90 12.94 -7.63
N ASP A 71 -10.89 12.55 -8.37
CA ASP A 71 -11.07 11.18 -8.91
C ASP A 71 -10.54 10.06 -7.99
N LEU A 72 -9.30 9.56 -8.19
CA LEU A 72 -8.65 8.53 -7.36
C LEU A 72 -7.84 9.11 -6.20
N ALA A 73 -7.95 10.39 -5.91
CA ALA A 73 -7.18 11.06 -4.88
C ALA A 73 -8.02 12.07 -4.11
N ILE A 74 -7.49 12.47 -2.97
CA ILE A 74 -7.98 13.62 -2.20
C ILE A 74 -6.85 14.60 -1.96
N THR A 75 -7.17 15.89 -1.93
CA THR A 75 -6.24 16.95 -1.57
C THR A 75 -6.53 17.42 -0.16
N ILE A 76 -5.51 17.49 0.67
CA ILE A 76 -5.56 18.01 2.04
C ILE A 76 -4.83 19.34 2.09
N LYS A 77 -5.50 20.38 2.57
CA LYS A 77 -4.93 21.70 2.81
C LYS A 77 -5.10 22.06 4.28
N PRO A 78 -4.02 22.22 5.06
CA PRO A 78 -4.15 22.70 6.43
C PRO A 78 -4.61 24.15 6.43
N ILE A 79 -5.53 24.47 7.35
CA ILE A 79 -6.08 25.83 7.56
C ILE A 79 -5.42 26.48 8.78
N THR A 80 -5.06 25.65 9.78
CA THR A 80 -4.45 26.13 11.02
C THR A 80 -3.01 25.61 11.18
N PRO A 81 -2.09 26.41 11.75
CA PRO A 81 -0.78 25.93 12.14
C PRO A 81 -0.93 24.93 13.30
N HIS A 82 -0.08 23.91 13.32
CA HIS A 82 -0.06 22.85 14.35
C HIS A 82 -1.36 22.03 14.47
N GLY A 83 -2.24 22.06 13.44
CA GLY A 83 -3.45 21.25 13.38
C GLY A 83 -3.11 19.75 13.43
N LYS A 84 -3.94 19.00 14.17
CA LYS A 84 -3.89 17.53 14.18
C LYS A 84 -5.31 16.99 14.04
N SER A 85 -5.48 15.99 13.21
CA SER A 85 -6.77 15.35 13.00
C SER A 85 -6.61 13.93 12.52
N ASN A 86 -7.66 13.14 12.64
CA ASN A 86 -7.81 11.89 11.92
C ASN A 86 -8.56 12.13 10.61
N LEU A 87 -8.29 11.25 9.64
CA LEU A 87 -8.97 11.24 8.36
C LEU A 87 -9.28 9.79 7.98
N TYR A 88 -10.52 9.51 7.62
CA TYR A 88 -10.96 8.22 7.13
C TYR A 88 -11.35 8.34 5.67
N ILE A 89 -10.74 7.50 4.82
CA ILE A 89 -11.03 7.43 3.39
C ILE A 89 -11.71 6.10 3.12
N TYR A 90 -12.94 6.12 2.67
CA TYR A 90 -13.71 4.93 2.32
C TYR A 90 -13.71 4.73 0.81
N THR A 91 -13.43 3.50 0.39
CA THR A 91 -13.62 3.02 -0.99
C THR A 91 -14.64 1.88 -0.98
N ASP A 92 -14.99 1.33 -2.13
CA ASP A 92 -15.89 0.16 -2.19
C ASP A 92 -15.30 -1.09 -1.54
N TYR A 93 -13.97 -1.16 -1.40
CA TYR A 93 -13.27 -2.36 -0.93
C TYR A 93 -12.79 -2.26 0.51
N ARG A 94 -12.41 -1.05 0.97
CA ARG A 94 -11.85 -0.88 2.31
C ARG A 94 -11.85 0.57 2.80
N ARG A 95 -11.49 0.74 4.07
CA ARG A 95 -11.20 2.03 4.69
C ARG A 95 -9.71 2.19 4.88
N PHE A 96 -9.20 3.38 4.60
CA PHE A 96 -7.86 3.83 4.97
C PHE A 96 -7.96 4.77 6.16
N ASN A 97 -7.10 4.55 7.17
CA ASN A 97 -7.03 5.39 8.36
C ASN A 97 -5.78 6.26 8.26
N VAL A 98 -5.95 7.56 8.37
CA VAL A 98 -4.86 8.53 8.25
C VAL A 98 -4.86 9.43 9.47
N GLU A 99 -3.70 9.75 9.99
CA GLU A 99 -3.46 10.81 10.96
C GLU A 99 -2.79 11.97 10.26
N LEU A 100 -3.39 13.16 10.34
CA LEU A 100 -2.90 14.41 9.78
C LEU A 100 -2.21 15.22 10.85
N ALA A 101 -1.03 15.77 10.54
CA ALA A 101 -0.34 16.72 11.41
C ALA A 101 0.22 17.87 10.56
N THR A 102 -0.05 19.12 10.97
CA THR A 102 0.54 20.31 10.35
C THR A 102 1.83 20.66 11.03
N GLY A 103 2.91 20.68 10.27
CA GLY A 103 4.27 20.97 10.75
C GLY A 103 5.01 21.95 9.85
N SER A 104 6.33 21.78 9.77
CA SER A 104 7.19 22.63 8.94
C SER A 104 7.10 22.21 7.45
N GLU A 105 7.38 23.17 6.56
CA GLU A 105 7.46 22.89 5.12
C GLU A 105 8.51 21.82 4.80
N ALA A 106 9.63 21.79 5.52
CA ALA A 106 10.70 20.81 5.30
C ALA A 106 10.26 19.34 5.51
N SER A 107 9.28 19.12 6.38
CA SER A 107 8.75 17.79 6.72
C SER A 107 7.45 17.43 5.98
N ALA A 108 6.89 18.36 5.20
CA ALA A 108 5.59 18.16 4.55
C ALA A 108 5.66 17.10 3.45
N ASP A 109 4.66 16.23 3.43
CA ASP A 109 4.40 15.28 2.36
C ASP A 109 3.65 16.00 1.23
N TYR A 110 4.11 15.86 -0.01
CA TYR A 110 3.42 16.43 -1.18
C TYR A 110 2.46 15.43 -1.79
N VAL A 111 2.91 14.18 -1.93
CA VAL A 111 2.08 13.09 -2.45
C VAL A 111 2.29 11.85 -1.59
N VAL A 112 1.20 11.24 -1.16
CA VAL A 112 1.19 9.99 -0.42
C VAL A 112 0.35 8.98 -1.20
N TYR A 113 0.99 7.93 -1.71
CA TYR A 113 0.32 6.80 -2.33
C TYR A 113 0.01 5.77 -1.25
N LEU A 114 -1.28 5.48 -1.06
CA LEU A 114 -1.76 4.41 -0.19
C LEU A 114 -2.11 3.21 -1.06
N ASP A 115 -1.28 2.19 -1.05
CA ASP A 115 -1.51 0.98 -1.83
C ASP A 115 -2.10 -0.14 -0.96
N ASN A 116 -2.75 -1.08 -1.62
CA ASN A 116 -3.07 -2.35 -0.99
C ASN A 116 -1.75 -3.11 -0.71
N PRO A 117 -1.68 -3.89 0.38
CA PRO A 117 -0.56 -4.79 0.58
C PRO A 117 -0.43 -5.63 -0.69
N LYS A 118 0.78 -5.71 -1.24
CA LYS A 118 1.01 -6.73 -2.25
C LYS A 118 0.62 -8.04 -1.60
N GLU A 119 -0.37 -8.74 -2.18
CA GLU A 119 -0.47 -10.16 -1.89
C GLU A 119 0.96 -10.65 -2.07
N LYS A 120 1.60 -11.04 -0.96
CA LYS A 120 2.77 -11.87 -1.08
C LYS A 120 2.29 -12.94 -2.01
N ASP A 121 2.83 -12.95 -3.25
CA ASP A 121 2.72 -14.13 -4.07
C ASP A 121 3.04 -15.26 -3.09
N THR A 122 2.00 -15.80 -2.52
CA THR A 122 2.03 -17.13 -1.99
C THR A 122 2.10 -17.95 -3.28
N LYS A 123 3.27 -17.83 -3.98
CA LYS A 123 3.84 -19.02 -4.57
C LYS A 123 3.77 -19.94 -3.40
N SER A 124 2.65 -20.70 -3.39
CA SER A 124 2.39 -21.65 -2.36
C SER A 124 3.72 -22.38 -2.21
N SER A 125 4.51 -21.95 -1.20
CA SER A 125 5.38 -22.87 -0.56
C SER A 125 4.38 -23.88 0.01
N PHE A 126 3.84 -24.71 -0.86
CA PHE A 126 3.56 -26.06 -0.51
C PHE A 126 4.91 -26.55 -0.03
N GLN A 127 5.21 -26.19 1.24
CA GLN A 127 6.25 -26.83 1.98
C GLN A 127 6.04 -28.32 1.66
N LYS A 128 7.09 -28.96 1.21
CA LYS A 128 7.22 -30.40 1.10
C LYS A 128 7.00 -31.06 2.45
N GLY A 129 5.84 -30.84 3.01
CA GLY A 129 5.24 -31.49 4.16
C GLY A 129 4.09 -32.33 3.63
N GLY A 130 4.42 -33.43 2.99
CA GLY A 130 3.74 -34.70 3.00
C GLY A 130 2.24 -34.81 2.69
N ALA A 131 1.54 -33.83 2.13
CA ALA A 131 0.22 -34.06 1.58
C ALA A 131 0.36 -34.49 0.11
N SER A 132 0.46 -35.80 -0.13
CA SER A 132 0.43 -36.35 -1.49
C SER A 132 -0.94 -36.09 -2.09
N VAL A 133 -0.99 -35.23 -3.13
CA VAL A 133 -2.18 -35.06 -3.96
C VAL A 133 -2.19 -36.16 -5.02
N SER A 134 -3.21 -36.96 -5.03
CA SER A 134 -3.47 -37.94 -6.09
C SER A 134 -4.19 -37.26 -7.24
N TRP A 135 -3.54 -37.07 -8.39
CA TRP A 135 -4.12 -36.40 -9.54
C TRP A 135 -4.78 -37.38 -10.49
N GLN A 136 -6.02 -37.11 -10.87
CA GLN A 136 -6.78 -37.83 -11.90
C GLN A 136 -6.98 -36.89 -13.09
N SER A 137 -6.53 -37.30 -14.28
CA SER A 137 -6.79 -36.56 -15.52
C SER A 137 -8.27 -36.71 -15.93
N VAL A 138 -8.93 -35.61 -16.26
CA VAL A 138 -10.32 -35.55 -16.68
C VAL A 138 -10.42 -35.17 -18.17
N ALA A 139 -9.63 -34.19 -18.59
CA ALA A 139 -9.51 -33.67 -19.97
C ALA A 139 -10.88 -33.42 -20.64
N LYS A 140 -11.87 -32.92 -19.89
CA LYS A 140 -13.24 -32.70 -20.39
C LYS A 140 -13.43 -31.23 -20.73
N SER A 141 -13.83 -30.96 -21.98
CA SER A 141 -14.04 -29.61 -22.49
C SER A 141 -15.53 -29.35 -22.74
N PHE A 142 -15.94 -28.13 -22.36
CA PHE A 142 -17.26 -27.57 -22.62
C PHE A 142 -17.08 -26.33 -23.46
N LYS A 143 -17.76 -26.21 -24.57
CA LYS A 143 -17.66 -25.09 -25.50
C LYS A 143 -19.00 -24.38 -25.62
N ASN A 144 -19.00 -23.07 -25.43
CA ASN A 144 -20.08 -22.20 -25.86
C ASN A 144 -19.49 -21.23 -26.91
N GLU A 145 -20.34 -20.52 -27.67
CA GLU A 145 -19.99 -19.73 -28.87
C GLU A 145 -18.63 -19.04 -28.86
N ASN A 146 -18.23 -18.43 -27.74
CA ASN A 146 -17.02 -17.66 -27.62
C ASN A 146 -16.04 -18.12 -26.53
N ILE A 147 -16.40 -19.10 -25.71
CA ILE A 147 -15.62 -19.54 -24.56
C ILE A 147 -15.52 -21.09 -24.57
N THR A 148 -14.31 -21.56 -24.38
CA THR A 148 -14.04 -22.97 -24.10
C THR A 148 -13.56 -23.11 -22.67
N PHE A 149 -14.23 -23.91 -21.88
CA PHE A 149 -13.88 -24.29 -20.53
C PHE A 149 -13.41 -25.75 -20.53
N THR A 150 -12.20 -26.01 -20.09
CA THR A 150 -11.64 -27.35 -20.01
C THR A 150 -11.25 -27.67 -18.58
N VAL A 151 -11.76 -28.76 -18.02
CA VAL A 151 -11.28 -29.35 -16.78
C VAL A 151 -10.12 -30.27 -17.12
N ASP A 152 -8.90 -29.91 -16.72
CA ASP A 152 -7.71 -30.68 -17.05
C ASP A 152 -7.52 -31.86 -16.12
N ARG A 153 -7.59 -31.65 -14.80
CA ARG A 153 -7.40 -32.70 -13.79
C ARG A 153 -8.02 -32.35 -12.46
N ILE A 154 -8.29 -33.38 -11.67
CA ILE A 154 -8.79 -33.28 -10.30
C ILE A 154 -7.76 -33.91 -9.37
N GLY A 155 -7.41 -33.20 -8.30
CA GLY A 155 -6.51 -33.65 -7.25
C GLY A 155 -7.29 -34.02 -5.99
N HIS A 156 -7.04 -35.19 -5.45
CA HIS A 156 -7.63 -35.64 -4.20
C HIS A 156 -6.59 -35.65 -3.10
N LEU A 157 -6.89 -34.94 -2.00
CA LEU A 157 -6.08 -34.97 -0.79
C LEU A 157 -6.64 -36.01 0.19
N LYS A 158 -5.76 -36.61 1.00
CA LYS A 158 -6.18 -37.54 2.07
C LYS A 158 -7.13 -36.92 3.10
N SER A 159 -7.17 -35.59 3.18
CA SER A 159 -8.10 -34.84 4.04
C SER A 159 -9.53 -34.75 3.51
N GLY A 160 -9.82 -35.31 2.34
CA GLY A 160 -11.14 -35.21 1.67
C GLY A 160 -11.32 -33.90 0.87
N VAL A 161 -10.30 -33.06 0.78
CA VAL A 161 -10.33 -31.85 -0.05
C VAL A 161 -10.02 -32.21 -1.48
N GLU A 162 -10.82 -31.67 -2.43
CA GLU A 162 -10.61 -31.82 -3.87
C GLU A 162 -10.11 -30.52 -4.48
N ILE A 163 -9.15 -30.61 -5.39
CA ILE A 163 -8.59 -29.50 -6.14
C ILE A 163 -8.95 -29.72 -7.62
N VAL A 164 -9.59 -28.76 -8.25
CA VAL A 164 -9.92 -28.83 -9.68
C VAL A 164 -9.04 -27.86 -10.44
N GLU A 165 -8.28 -28.35 -11.41
CA GLU A 165 -7.52 -27.52 -12.34
C GLU A 165 -8.29 -27.39 -13.66
N PHE A 166 -8.55 -26.15 -14.06
CA PHE A 166 -9.31 -25.87 -15.28
C PHE A 166 -8.67 -24.75 -16.08
N LYS A 167 -8.93 -24.74 -17.39
CA LYS A 167 -8.47 -23.74 -18.34
C LYS A 167 -9.66 -23.10 -19.04
N ILE A 168 -9.64 -21.78 -19.12
CA ILE A 168 -10.63 -21.01 -19.88
C ILE A 168 -9.92 -20.35 -21.07
N SER A 169 -10.48 -20.54 -22.28
CA SER A 169 -10.00 -19.86 -23.47
C SER A 169 -11.14 -19.18 -24.22
N SER A 170 -10.90 -17.98 -24.76
CA SER A 170 -11.87 -17.24 -25.57
C SER A 170 -11.47 -17.28 -27.04
N SER A 171 -12.45 -17.51 -27.92
CA SER A 171 -12.27 -17.52 -29.37
C SER A 171 -12.40 -16.14 -30.03
N LYS A 172 -12.77 -15.08 -29.29
CA LYS A 172 -12.82 -13.73 -29.82
C LYS A 172 -11.41 -13.20 -30.08
N LYS A 173 -11.02 -13.06 -31.36
CA LYS A 173 -9.91 -12.22 -31.77
C LYS A 173 -10.21 -10.77 -31.33
N LYS A 174 -9.24 -10.12 -30.66
CA LYS A 174 -9.26 -8.67 -30.53
C LYS A 174 -9.21 -8.08 -31.95
N THR A 175 -10.26 -7.36 -32.30
CA THR A 175 -10.26 -6.44 -33.46
C THR A 175 -9.50 -5.18 -33.08
#